data_d4f9d82c1e922f563acf6a2dfdc520ea
#
_entry.id   d4f9d82c1e922f563acf6a2dfdc520ea
#
_cell.length_a   1.000
_cell.length_b   1.000
_cell.length_c   1.000
_cell.angle_alpha   90.00
_cell.angle_beta   90.00
_cell.angle_gamma   90.00
#
_symmetry.space_group_name_H-M   'P 1'
#
loop_
_entity.id
_entity.type
_entity.pdbx_description
1 polymer ?
#
loop_
_entity_poly.entity_id
_entity_poly.type
_entity_poly.pdbx_seq_one_letter_code
_entity_poly.pdbx_strand_id
1 'polypeptide(L)'
;MKKIRSIFKNKILVLDGAMGTMVQSYNLSENDFRGERFMDHPKDLKGNNEILSLTRPDVISEIHRSYLKAGADIIETNTFSANSISQEDYDLENVVYDLNKTSAELAKREAKNFTDFPRFVAGAIGPTNR
;
A
#
# COMPACT_ATOMS: atom_id res chain seq x y z
N MET A 1 1.49 11.98 -16.80
CA MET A 1 0.15 12.60 -16.74
C MET A 1 -0.57 12.67 -18.10
N LYS A 2 0.07 13.04 -19.21
CA LYS A 2 -0.61 13.08 -20.54
C LYS A 2 -1.22 11.73 -20.96
N LYS A 3 -0.55 10.60 -20.66
CA LYS A 3 -0.99 9.26 -21.06
C LYS A 3 -2.30 8.83 -20.39
N ILE A 4 -2.47 9.02 -19.07
CA ILE A 4 -3.70 8.66 -18.37
C ILE A 4 -4.90 9.49 -18.85
N ARG A 5 -4.71 10.81 -19.06
CA ARG A 5 -5.77 11.70 -19.57
C ARG A 5 -6.28 11.32 -20.95
N SER A 6 -5.41 10.79 -21.83
CA SER A 6 -5.84 10.33 -23.16
C SER A 6 -6.67 9.05 -23.07
N ILE A 7 -6.36 8.16 -22.14
CA ILE A 7 -7.09 6.90 -21.94
C ILE A 7 -8.48 7.16 -21.34
N PHE A 8 -8.61 8.09 -20.38
CA PHE A 8 -9.89 8.48 -19.78
C PHE A 8 -10.95 8.96 -20.81
N LYS A 9 -10.51 9.44 -21.97
CA LYS A 9 -11.44 9.88 -23.02
C LYS A 9 -12.19 8.71 -23.69
N ASN A 10 -11.62 7.51 -23.65
CA ASN A 10 -12.07 6.36 -24.42
C ASN A 10 -12.38 5.13 -23.59
N LYS A 11 -12.09 5.15 -22.28
CA LYS A 11 -12.24 4.00 -21.39
C LYS A 11 -12.54 4.43 -19.97
N ILE A 12 -13.48 3.74 -19.31
CA ILE A 12 -13.64 3.82 -17.86
C ILE A 12 -12.46 3.06 -17.24
N LEU A 13 -11.70 3.72 -16.36
CA LEU A 13 -10.61 3.08 -15.65
C LEU A 13 -11.12 2.50 -14.33
N VAL A 14 -10.68 1.28 -14.04
CA VAL A 14 -11.04 0.56 -12.83
C VAL A 14 -9.93 0.74 -11.80
N LEU A 15 -10.28 1.29 -10.65
CA LEU A 15 -9.42 1.37 -9.47
C LEU A 15 -9.45 0.02 -8.74
N ASP A 16 -8.37 -0.32 -8.05
CA ASP A 16 -8.35 -1.47 -7.13
C ASP A 16 -9.28 -1.25 -5.92
N GLY A 17 -9.27 -2.18 -4.98
CA GLY A 17 -10.18 -2.17 -3.84
C GLY A 17 -9.45 -2.25 -2.49
N ALA A 18 -10.21 -2.68 -1.48
CA ALA A 18 -9.85 -2.61 -0.08
C ALA A 18 -8.56 -3.37 0.28
N MET A 19 -7.46 -2.65 0.48
CA MET A 19 -6.19 -3.19 0.97
C MET A 19 -6.37 -3.85 2.35
N GLY A 20 -7.03 -3.18 3.29
CA GLY A 20 -7.22 -3.70 4.65
C GLY A 20 -7.96 -5.04 4.70
N THR A 21 -9.01 -5.21 3.91
CA THR A 21 -9.74 -6.48 3.81
C THR A 21 -8.84 -7.61 3.29
N MET A 22 -8.02 -7.32 2.29
CA MET A 22 -7.07 -8.29 1.76
C MET A 22 -6.01 -8.67 2.81
N VAL A 23 -5.45 -7.70 3.53
CA VAL A 23 -4.49 -7.94 4.63
C VAL A 23 -5.10 -8.84 5.70
N GLN A 24 -6.36 -8.63 6.08
CA GLN A 24 -7.05 -9.45 7.08
C GLN A 24 -7.12 -10.93 6.70
N SER A 25 -7.21 -11.25 5.41
CA SER A 25 -7.26 -12.65 4.95
C SER A 25 -5.98 -13.44 5.20
N TYR A 26 -4.86 -12.77 5.42
CA TYR A 26 -3.58 -13.41 5.73
C TYR A 26 -3.43 -13.81 7.21
N ASN A 27 -4.34 -13.37 8.09
CA ASN A 27 -4.32 -13.67 9.53
C ASN A 27 -2.95 -13.39 10.19
N LEU A 28 -2.33 -12.25 9.85
CA LEU A 28 -1.00 -11.88 10.32
C LEU A 28 -0.97 -11.70 11.85
N SER A 29 0.12 -12.17 12.45
CA SER A 29 0.41 -12.03 13.88
C SER A 29 1.09 -10.70 14.18
N GLU A 30 1.18 -10.31 15.46
CA GLU A 30 1.98 -9.15 15.89
C GLU A 30 3.43 -9.23 15.39
N ASN A 31 4.04 -10.42 15.42
CA ASN A 31 5.40 -10.63 14.94
C ASN A 31 5.54 -10.34 13.43
N ASP A 32 4.51 -10.61 12.63
CA ASP A 32 4.50 -10.25 11.21
C ASP A 32 4.48 -8.73 11.00
N PHE A 33 3.71 -8.01 11.83
CA PHE A 33 3.66 -6.55 11.80
C PHE A 33 4.98 -5.93 12.25
N ARG A 34 5.66 -6.50 13.25
CA ARG A 34 6.97 -6.04 13.73
C ARG A 34 8.09 -6.34 12.73
N GLY A 35 8.12 -7.54 12.18
CA GLY A 35 9.24 -8.04 11.41
C GLY A 35 10.54 -7.93 12.22
N GLU A 36 11.69 -7.99 11.55
CA GLU A 36 12.99 -7.80 12.19
C GLU A 36 13.24 -6.35 12.60
N ARG A 37 12.76 -5.40 11.77
CA ARG A 37 13.04 -3.96 11.93
C ARG A 37 12.45 -3.36 13.22
N PHE A 38 11.31 -3.89 13.68
CA PHE A 38 10.56 -3.34 14.82
C PHE A 38 10.39 -4.37 15.96
N MET A 39 11.27 -5.36 16.03
CA MET A 39 11.18 -6.44 17.01
C MET A 39 11.06 -5.92 18.44
N ASP A 40 11.86 -4.92 18.80
CA ASP A 40 11.91 -4.33 20.13
C ASP A 40 11.06 -3.05 20.27
N HIS A 41 10.14 -2.80 19.33
CA HIS A 41 9.28 -1.61 19.38
C HIS A 41 8.35 -1.68 20.59
N PRO A 42 8.20 -0.57 21.39
CA PRO A 42 7.48 -0.62 22.66
C PRO A 42 5.97 -0.80 22.53
N LYS A 43 5.37 -0.36 21.43
CA LYS A 43 3.92 -0.50 21.18
C LYS A 43 3.60 -1.68 20.28
N ASP A 44 2.38 -2.21 20.41
CA ASP A 44 1.84 -3.17 19.46
C ASP A 44 1.62 -2.52 18.10
N LEU A 45 2.03 -3.20 17.03
CA LEU A 45 1.93 -2.73 15.66
C LEU A 45 0.81 -3.40 14.87
N LYS A 46 0.19 -4.44 15.41
CA LYS A 46 -0.92 -5.12 14.77
C LYS A 46 -2.09 -4.15 14.55
N GLY A 47 -2.53 -4.03 13.31
CA GLY A 47 -3.54 -3.06 12.91
C GLY A 47 -2.98 -1.88 12.12
N ASN A 48 -1.69 -1.59 12.22
CA ASN A 48 -1.00 -0.64 11.36
C ASN A 48 -0.66 -1.30 10.02
N ASN A 49 -1.62 -1.34 9.09
CA ASN A 49 -1.44 -2.02 7.81
C ASN A 49 -0.33 -1.39 6.95
N GLU A 50 -0.04 -0.12 7.13
CA GLU A 50 0.98 0.60 6.38
C GLU A 50 2.39 0.06 6.65
N ILE A 51 2.65 -0.37 7.92
CA ILE A 51 3.97 -0.89 8.31
C ILE A 51 4.33 -2.16 7.52
N LEU A 52 3.34 -2.91 7.06
CA LEU A 52 3.54 -4.13 6.28
C LEU A 52 4.28 -3.88 4.96
N SER A 53 4.27 -2.67 4.45
CA SER A 53 5.12 -2.30 3.31
C SER A 53 6.61 -2.41 3.62
N LEU A 54 7.01 -2.29 4.91
CA LEU A 54 8.38 -2.44 5.38
C LEU A 54 8.66 -3.84 5.92
N THR A 55 7.70 -4.46 6.61
CA THR A 55 7.91 -5.70 7.36
C THR A 55 7.47 -6.94 6.59
N ARG A 56 6.43 -6.84 5.75
CA ARG A 56 5.88 -7.92 4.92
C ARG A 56 5.61 -7.43 3.49
N PRO A 57 6.66 -6.93 2.79
CA PRO A 57 6.51 -6.45 1.41
C PRO A 57 6.04 -7.54 0.44
N ASP A 58 6.25 -8.81 0.77
CA ASP A 58 5.73 -9.98 0.06
C ASP A 58 4.20 -9.97 0.00
N VAL A 59 3.54 -9.77 1.15
CA VAL A 59 2.08 -9.71 1.28
C VAL A 59 1.51 -8.54 0.49
N ILE A 60 2.06 -7.34 0.66
CA ILE A 60 1.58 -6.14 -0.05
C ILE A 60 1.75 -6.30 -1.57
N SER A 61 2.89 -6.84 -2.01
CA SER A 61 3.12 -7.12 -3.44
C SER A 61 2.12 -8.14 -4.00
N GLU A 62 1.79 -9.18 -3.25
CA GLU A 62 0.82 -10.20 -3.67
C GLU A 62 -0.59 -9.62 -3.80
N ILE A 63 -1.00 -8.75 -2.87
CA ILE A 63 -2.29 -8.05 -2.92
C ILE A 63 -2.35 -7.17 -4.17
N HIS A 64 -1.34 -6.33 -4.41
CA HIS A 64 -1.27 -5.52 -5.63
C HIS A 64 -1.37 -6.37 -6.90
N ARG A 65 -0.64 -7.48 -6.94
CA ARG A 65 -0.65 -8.43 -8.07
C ARG A 65 -2.02 -9.04 -8.28
N SER A 66 -2.74 -9.37 -7.20
CA SER A 66 -4.08 -9.93 -7.27
C SER A 66 -5.08 -8.97 -7.92
N TYR A 67 -5.06 -7.69 -7.53
CA TYR A 67 -5.89 -6.66 -8.15
C TYR A 67 -5.51 -6.41 -9.62
N LEU A 68 -4.22 -6.37 -9.93
CA LEU A 68 -3.75 -6.21 -11.32
C LEU A 68 -4.18 -7.40 -12.21
N LYS A 69 -4.11 -8.63 -11.69
CA LYS A 69 -4.61 -9.84 -12.38
C LYS A 69 -6.11 -9.80 -12.59
N ALA A 70 -6.86 -9.25 -11.64
CA ALA A 70 -8.31 -9.05 -11.76
C ALA A 70 -8.69 -7.97 -12.78
N GLY A 71 -7.72 -7.21 -13.29
CA GLY A 71 -7.93 -6.23 -14.36
C GLY A 71 -7.94 -4.77 -13.91
N ALA A 72 -7.54 -4.45 -12.67
CA ALA A 72 -7.42 -3.07 -12.23
C ALA A 72 -6.48 -2.27 -13.15
N ASP A 73 -6.94 -1.12 -13.62
CA ASP A 73 -6.14 -0.17 -14.40
C ASP A 73 -5.24 0.68 -13.51
N ILE A 74 -5.71 0.96 -12.30
CA ILE A 74 -5.03 1.79 -11.29
C ILE A 74 -5.00 1.01 -9.98
N ILE A 75 -3.84 0.94 -9.35
CA ILE A 75 -3.70 0.44 -7.98
C ILE A 75 -3.28 1.58 -7.05
N GLU A 76 -3.77 1.57 -5.82
CA GLU A 76 -3.39 2.53 -4.79
C GLU A 76 -2.22 2.02 -3.97
N THR A 77 -1.36 2.94 -3.53
CA THR A 77 -0.29 2.63 -2.57
C THR A 77 -0.88 2.26 -1.20
N ASN A 78 -0.19 1.42 -0.44
CA ASN A 78 -0.57 1.10 0.94
C ASN A 78 -0.16 2.22 1.90
N THR A 79 -0.76 3.41 1.75
CA THR A 79 -0.35 4.64 2.45
C THR A 79 -1.51 5.46 3.01
N PHE A 80 -2.69 4.86 3.16
CA PHE A 80 -3.89 5.56 3.62
C PHE A 80 -3.67 6.33 4.93
N SER A 81 -3.03 5.71 5.93
CA SER A 81 -2.67 6.32 7.20
C SER A 81 -1.16 6.59 7.36
N ALA A 82 -0.39 6.61 6.24
CA ALA A 82 1.04 6.84 6.28
C ALA A 82 1.40 8.33 6.38
N ASN A 83 0.85 9.01 7.37
CA ASN A 83 1.16 10.39 7.74
C ASN A 83 1.60 10.47 9.21
N SER A 84 2.33 11.51 9.58
CA SER A 84 2.90 11.63 10.93
C SER A 84 1.84 11.66 12.03
N ILE A 85 0.67 12.25 11.77
CA ILE A 85 -0.42 12.36 12.75
C ILE A 85 -1.00 10.98 13.08
N SER A 86 -1.28 10.17 12.05
CA SER A 86 -1.83 8.82 12.27
C SER A 86 -0.78 7.84 12.79
N GLN A 87 0.48 7.99 12.38
CA GLN A 87 1.57 7.13 12.83
C GLN A 87 2.06 7.46 14.26
N GLU A 88 1.71 8.61 14.82
CA GLU A 88 1.93 8.97 16.22
C GLU A 88 1.26 7.99 17.19
N ASP A 89 0.11 7.43 16.82
CA ASP A 89 -0.60 6.44 17.64
C ASP A 89 0.26 5.17 17.88
N TYR A 90 1.22 4.92 17.00
CA TYR A 90 2.17 3.81 17.06
C TYR A 90 3.61 4.21 17.40
N ASP A 91 3.88 5.49 17.70
CA ASP A 91 5.25 6.05 17.88
C ASP A 91 6.15 5.80 16.64
N LEU A 92 5.59 5.97 15.45
CA LEU A 92 6.23 5.67 14.17
C LEU A 92 6.28 6.87 13.20
N GLU A 93 6.17 8.10 13.70
CA GLU A 93 6.22 9.32 12.87
C GLU A 93 7.53 9.45 12.10
N ASN A 94 8.60 8.94 12.68
CA ASN A 94 9.95 9.00 12.10
C ASN A 94 10.14 8.08 10.87
N VAL A 95 9.25 7.10 10.65
CA VAL A 95 9.35 6.18 9.50
C VAL A 95 8.37 6.52 8.36
N VAL A 96 7.59 7.59 8.49
CA VAL A 96 6.57 8.00 7.51
C VAL A 96 7.14 8.17 6.10
N TYR A 97 8.34 8.73 5.98
CA TYR A 97 8.99 8.85 4.68
C TYR A 97 9.26 7.47 4.05
N ASP A 98 9.83 6.55 4.85
CA ASP A 98 10.13 5.19 4.39
C ASP A 98 8.86 4.43 4.01
N LEU A 99 7.79 4.55 4.81
CA LEU A 99 6.48 3.96 4.52
C LEU A 99 5.97 4.38 3.15
N ASN A 100 5.89 5.69 2.90
CA ASN A 100 5.38 6.23 1.64
C ASN A 100 6.26 5.84 0.45
N LYS A 101 7.59 5.97 0.60
CA LYS A 101 8.54 5.64 -0.46
C LYS A 101 8.46 4.16 -0.83
N THR A 102 8.57 3.27 0.16
CA THR A 102 8.57 1.82 -0.06
C THR A 102 7.23 1.36 -0.64
N SER A 103 6.10 1.85 -0.12
CA SER A 103 4.78 1.52 -0.66
C SER A 103 4.64 1.91 -2.13
N ALA A 104 5.12 3.11 -2.50
CA ALA A 104 5.10 3.56 -3.89
C ALA A 104 6.01 2.72 -4.79
N GLU A 105 7.18 2.32 -4.30
CA GLU A 105 8.13 1.45 -5.02
C GLU A 105 7.55 0.04 -5.24
N LEU A 106 6.90 -0.55 -4.22
CA LEU A 106 6.22 -1.85 -4.30
C LEU A 106 5.12 -1.82 -5.38
N ALA A 107 4.18 -0.88 -5.27
CA ALA A 107 3.08 -0.74 -6.21
C ALA A 107 3.59 -0.52 -7.64
N LYS A 108 4.58 0.35 -7.81
CA LYS A 108 5.17 0.65 -9.12
C LYS A 108 5.88 -0.57 -9.72
N ARG A 109 6.57 -1.35 -8.90
CA ARG A 109 7.23 -2.59 -9.33
C ARG A 109 6.22 -3.59 -9.83
N GLU A 110 5.14 -3.84 -9.07
CA GLU A 110 4.10 -4.79 -9.47
C GLU A 110 3.36 -4.32 -10.74
N ALA A 111 3.00 -3.04 -10.84
CA ALA A 111 2.35 -2.49 -12.02
C ALA A 111 3.19 -2.64 -13.31
N LYS A 112 4.52 -2.54 -13.21
CA LYS A 112 5.43 -2.71 -14.35
C LYS A 112 5.48 -4.15 -14.90
N ASN A 113 5.14 -5.15 -14.08
CA ASN A 113 5.14 -6.56 -14.50
C ASN A 113 3.94 -6.89 -15.41
N PHE A 114 2.96 -5.98 -15.51
CA PHE A 114 1.79 -6.15 -16.37
C PHE A 114 1.94 -5.27 -17.61
N THR A 115 2.08 -5.91 -18.77
CA THR A 115 2.40 -5.23 -20.06
C THR A 115 1.28 -5.33 -21.08
N ASP A 116 0.18 -6.00 -20.75
CA ASP A 116 -0.99 -6.21 -21.60
C ASP A 116 -1.68 -4.87 -21.94
N PHE A 117 -1.80 -3.97 -20.97
CA PHE A 117 -2.22 -2.59 -21.13
C PHE A 117 -1.59 -1.69 -20.05
N PRO A 118 -1.62 -0.36 -20.23
CA PRO A 118 -1.00 0.54 -19.26
C PRO A 118 -1.64 0.44 -17.88
N ARG A 119 -0.84 0.19 -16.85
CA ARG A 119 -1.24 0.23 -15.44
C ARG A 119 -0.70 1.49 -14.79
N PHE A 120 -1.45 2.01 -13.83
CA PHE A 120 -1.10 3.24 -13.12
C PHE A 120 -1.04 2.98 -11.61
N VAL A 121 -0.29 3.82 -10.91
CA VAL A 121 -0.23 3.83 -9.45
C VAL A 121 -0.69 5.20 -8.96
N ALA A 122 -1.64 5.19 -8.04
CA ALA A 122 -2.11 6.37 -7.32
C ALA A 122 -1.57 6.33 -5.88
N GLY A 123 -1.09 7.46 -5.39
CA GLY A 123 -0.76 7.61 -3.97
C GLY A 123 -2.05 7.77 -3.17
N ALA A 124 -2.32 6.86 -2.25
CA ALA A 124 -3.45 6.99 -1.34
C ALA A 124 -3.12 8.02 -0.25
N ILE A 125 -4.04 8.95 -0.02
CA ILE A 125 -3.97 9.94 1.06
C ILE A 125 -5.29 9.85 1.82
N GLY A 126 -5.26 9.26 3.00
CA GLY A 126 -6.43 9.18 3.85
C GLY A 126 -6.60 10.42 4.74
N PRO A 127 -7.73 10.53 5.44
CA PRO A 127 -7.94 11.59 6.42
C PRO A 127 -7.00 11.42 7.61
N THR A 128 -6.76 12.51 8.31
CA THR A 128 -6.14 12.44 9.63
C THR A 128 -7.20 12.10 10.68
N ASN A 129 -6.80 11.47 11.76
CA ASN A 129 -7.67 11.14 12.91
C ASN A 129 -7.82 12.30 13.90
N ARG A 130 -7.40 13.51 13.52
CA ARG A 130 -7.47 14.74 14.31
C ARG A 130 -7.90 15.93 13.45
#